data_2b5a4b357d9f853520d9ea8bfb308a31
#
_entry.id   2b5a4b357d9f853520d9ea8bfb308a31
#
_cell.length_a   1.000
_cell.length_b   1.000
_cell.length_c   1.000
_cell.angle_alpha   90.00
_cell.angle_beta   90.00
_cell.angle_gamma   90.00
#
_symmetry.space_group_name_H-M   'P 1'
#
loop_
_entity.id
_entity.type
_entity.pdbx_description
1 polymer ?
#
loop_
_entity_poly.entity_id
_entity_poly.type
_entity_poly.pdbx_seq_one_letter_code
_entity_poly.pdbx_strand_id
1 'polypeptide(L)'
;MKKIVVGMGEALWDILPDGKKIGGAPANFAYNASQFGLDSSVVSAVGNDELGNETIKNLTSKGLNLMIPQIPYPTGTVQVTLDTDGVPAYDIKEGVAWDNIPFTPELESLAKETQAVCFGSLAQRSVVSRETIHKFLDAMPND
;
A
#
# COMPACT_ATOMS: atom_id res chain seq x y z
N MET A 1 -12.63 -22.25 -5.05
CA MET A 1 -12.57 -20.85 -4.62
C MET A 1 -11.12 -20.39 -4.53
N LYS A 2 -10.81 -19.25 -5.13
CA LYS A 2 -9.49 -18.66 -4.96
C LYS A 2 -9.36 -18.11 -3.54
N LYS A 3 -8.18 -18.30 -2.95
CA LYS A 3 -7.89 -17.73 -1.65
C LYS A 3 -7.46 -16.28 -1.82
N ILE A 4 -8.13 -15.39 -1.11
CA ILE A 4 -7.83 -13.95 -1.15
C ILE A 4 -6.76 -13.64 -0.11
N VAL A 5 -5.68 -13.01 -0.56
CA VAL A 5 -4.64 -12.48 0.31
C VAL A 5 -4.50 -10.97 0.07
N VAL A 6 -4.17 -10.24 1.12
CA VAL A 6 -4.13 -8.78 1.08
C VAL A 6 -2.76 -8.28 1.54
N GLY A 7 -2.18 -7.39 0.78
CA GLY A 7 -1.07 -6.54 1.24
C GLY A 7 -1.63 -5.17 1.61
N MET A 8 -1.43 -4.75 2.85
CA MET A 8 -2.05 -3.53 3.39
C MET A 8 -1.01 -2.60 4.02
N GLY A 9 -1.03 -1.35 3.62
CA GLY A 9 -0.17 -0.33 4.18
C GLY A 9 0.28 0.70 3.15
N GLU A 10 1.57 1.03 3.14
CA GLU A 10 2.14 2.07 2.30
C GLU A 10 2.20 1.67 0.82
N ALA A 11 1.76 2.59 -0.05
CA ALA A 11 2.07 2.63 -1.48
C ALA A 11 2.79 3.95 -1.73
N LEU A 12 3.98 3.90 -2.29
CA LEU A 12 4.84 5.06 -2.39
C LEU A 12 5.74 4.98 -3.62
N TRP A 13 6.38 6.11 -3.90
CA TRP A 13 7.41 6.22 -4.93
C TRP A 13 8.75 6.56 -4.30
N ASP A 14 9.76 5.78 -4.62
CA ASP A 14 11.14 6.12 -4.32
C ASP A 14 11.64 7.10 -5.37
N ILE A 15 12.00 8.30 -4.93
CA ILE A 15 12.53 9.35 -5.80
C ILE A 15 14.05 9.29 -5.70
N LEU A 16 14.65 8.76 -6.75
CA LEU A 16 16.09 8.55 -6.88
C LEU A 16 16.73 9.70 -7.69
N PRO A 17 18.05 9.90 -7.58
CA PRO A 17 18.72 10.94 -8.39
C PRO A 17 18.54 10.76 -9.90
N ASP A 18 18.38 9.53 -10.38
CA ASP A 18 18.26 9.18 -11.80
C ASP A 18 16.83 8.82 -12.22
N GLY A 19 15.85 8.97 -11.35
CA GLY A 19 14.45 8.66 -11.68
C GLY A 19 13.61 8.27 -10.48
N LYS A 20 12.46 7.69 -10.74
CA LYS A 20 11.53 7.24 -9.71
C LYS A 20 11.17 5.77 -9.88
N LYS A 21 10.84 5.12 -8.77
CA LYS A 21 10.50 3.71 -8.74
C LYS A 21 9.34 3.49 -7.79
N ILE A 22 8.32 2.74 -8.24
CA ILE A 22 7.23 2.38 -7.35
C ILE A 22 7.72 1.40 -6.29
N GLY A 23 7.27 1.59 -5.05
CA GLY A 23 7.66 0.78 -3.92
C GLY A 23 6.54 0.62 -2.92
N GLY A 24 6.88 0.00 -1.81
CA GLY A 24 5.96 -0.33 -0.73
C GLY A 24 5.87 -1.83 -0.54
N ALA A 25 6.18 -2.29 0.67
CA ALA A 25 6.18 -3.71 1.00
C ALA A 25 4.82 -4.40 0.76
N PRO A 26 3.67 -3.77 1.07
CA PRO A 26 2.37 -4.39 0.83
C PRO A 26 2.11 -4.75 -0.63
N ALA A 27 2.44 -3.86 -1.57
CA ALA A 27 2.27 -4.13 -3.00
C ALA A 27 3.23 -5.21 -3.48
N ASN A 28 4.46 -5.21 -3.00
CA ASN A 28 5.45 -6.24 -3.33
C ASN A 28 4.99 -7.62 -2.83
N PHE A 29 4.46 -7.69 -1.62
CA PHE A 29 3.86 -8.92 -1.10
C PHE A 29 2.73 -9.42 -1.99
N ALA A 30 1.76 -8.55 -2.30
CA ALA A 30 0.59 -8.92 -3.10
C ALA A 30 0.99 -9.39 -4.50
N TYR A 31 1.95 -8.70 -5.13
CA TYR A 31 2.45 -9.11 -6.45
C TYR A 31 3.09 -10.51 -6.40
N ASN A 32 3.97 -10.76 -5.44
CA ASN A 32 4.61 -12.06 -5.33
C ASN A 32 3.60 -13.17 -5.02
N ALA A 33 2.64 -12.92 -4.14
CA ALA A 33 1.57 -13.87 -3.84
C ALA A 33 0.74 -14.21 -5.09
N SER A 34 0.46 -13.21 -5.95
CA SER A 34 -0.29 -13.43 -7.18
C SER A 34 0.45 -14.37 -8.15
N GLN A 35 1.78 -14.35 -8.14
CA GLN A 35 2.59 -15.25 -8.98
C GLN A 35 2.45 -16.72 -8.57
N PHE A 36 2.00 -16.99 -7.35
CA PHE A 36 1.70 -18.34 -6.86
C PHE A 36 0.23 -18.73 -7.05
N GLY A 37 -0.52 -17.95 -7.83
CA GLY A 37 -1.91 -18.26 -8.14
C GLY A 37 -2.94 -17.84 -7.10
N LEU A 38 -2.51 -17.01 -6.13
CA LEU A 38 -3.43 -16.46 -5.13
C LEU A 38 -4.16 -15.22 -5.70
N ASP A 39 -5.36 -14.99 -5.22
CA ASP A 39 -6.12 -13.78 -5.55
C ASP A 39 -5.66 -12.66 -4.63
N SER A 40 -4.83 -11.77 -5.17
CA SER A 40 -4.11 -10.78 -4.37
C SER A 40 -4.69 -9.39 -4.53
N SER A 41 -4.89 -8.72 -3.40
CA SER A 41 -5.35 -7.33 -3.33
C SER A 41 -4.35 -6.46 -2.60
N VAL A 42 -4.27 -5.20 -3.01
CA VAL A 42 -3.49 -4.16 -2.32
C VAL A 42 -4.45 -3.17 -1.70
N VAL A 43 -4.29 -2.92 -0.40
CA VAL A 43 -5.05 -1.93 0.34
C VAL A 43 -4.11 -0.80 0.76
N SER A 44 -4.37 0.40 0.26
CA SER A 44 -3.59 1.59 0.56
C SER A 44 -4.44 2.84 0.27
N ALA A 45 -3.79 3.96 0.10
CA ALA A 45 -4.40 5.19 -0.43
C ALA A 45 -3.35 5.98 -1.20
N VAL A 46 -3.78 6.68 -2.23
CA VAL A 46 -2.96 7.60 -3.03
C VAL A 46 -3.68 8.93 -3.20
N GLY A 47 -2.97 9.92 -3.66
CA GLY A 47 -3.54 11.25 -3.90
C GLY A 47 -4.25 11.37 -5.25
N ASN A 48 -4.99 12.46 -5.40
CA ASN A 48 -5.54 12.92 -6.68
C ASN A 48 -4.45 13.69 -7.45
N ASP A 49 -3.36 12.99 -7.74
CA ASP A 49 -2.19 13.54 -8.41
C ASP A 49 -1.64 12.55 -9.45
N GLU A 50 -0.65 12.99 -10.20
CA GLU A 50 -0.07 12.18 -11.26
C GLU A 50 0.54 10.89 -10.74
N LEU A 51 1.26 10.95 -9.62
CA LEU A 51 1.84 9.75 -8.99
C LEU A 51 0.77 8.78 -8.53
N GLY A 52 -0.37 9.27 -8.03
CA GLY A 52 -1.51 8.45 -7.68
C GLY A 52 -2.09 7.72 -8.89
N ASN A 53 -2.26 8.43 -10.00
CA ASN A 53 -2.75 7.85 -11.24
C ASN A 53 -1.78 6.79 -11.77
N GLU A 54 -0.48 7.07 -11.72
CA GLU A 54 0.56 6.12 -12.16
C GLU A 54 0.59 4.88 -11.26
N THR A 55 0.37 5.04 -9.95
CA THR A 55 0.28 3.91 -9.00
C THR A 55 -0.84 2.96 -9.39
N ILE A 56 -2.05 3.51 -9.59
CA ILE A 56 -3.22 2.71 -9.99
C ILE A 56 -2.94 1.97 -11.29
N LYS A 57 -2.42 2.68 -12.29
CA LYS A 57 -2.11 2.09 -13.60
C LYS A 57 -1.05 0.99 -13.50
N ASN A 58 0.01 1.23 -12.75
CA ASN A 58 1.12 0.29 -12.59
C ASN A 58 0.65 -1.01 -11.92
N LEU A 59 -0.03 -0.90 -10.77
CA LEU A 59 -0.47 -2.06 -10.01
C LEU A 59 -1.58 -2.83 -10.73
N THR A 60 -2.48 -2.14 -11.44
CA THR A 60 -3.50 -2.78 -12.28
C THR A 60 -2.85 -3.60 -13.40
N SER A 61 -1.81 -3.06 -14.03
CA SER A 61 -1.09 -3.76 -15.11
C SER A 61 -0.41 -5.04 -14.63
N LYS A 62 -0.14 -5.16 -13.35
CA LYS A 62 0.45 -6.35 -12.72
C LYS A 62 -0.61 -7.42 -12.36
N GLY A 63 -1.87 -7.18 -12.67
CA GLY A 63 -2.96 -8.13 -12.40
C GLY A 63 -3.44 -8.13 -10.96
N LEU A 64 -3.12 -7.10 -10.17
CA LEU A 64 -3.53 -6.98 -8.79
C LEU A 64 -4.92 -6.34 -8.68
N ASN A 65 -5.69 -6.78 -7.69
CA ASN A 65 -6.91 -6.11 -7.30
C ASN A 65 -6.56 -4.96 -6.37
N LEU A 66 -7.17 -3.80 -6.57
CA LEU A 66 -6.83 -2.59 -5.83
C LEU A 66 -8.01 -2.11 -4.99
N MET A 67 -7.76 -1.91 -3.72
CA MET A 67 -8.61 -1.14 -2.81
C MET A 67 -7.79 0.07 -2.38
N ILE A 68 -7.55 0.98 -3.34
CA ILE A 68 -6.67 2.14 -3.19
C ILE A 68 -7.44 3.38 -3.62
N PRO A 69 -8.21 4.02 -2.72
CA PRO A 69 -8.90 5.26 -3.04
C PRO A 69 -7.90 6.40 -3.27
N GLN A 70 -8.29 7.33 -4.15
CA GLN A 70 -7.60 8.61 -4.31
C GLN A 70 -8.24 9.61 -3.35
N ILE A 71 -7.47 10.13 -2.43
CA ILE A 71 -7.93 10.97 -1.33
C ILE A 71 -7.21 12.34 -1.35
N PRO A 72 -7.71 13.37 -0.62
CA PRO A 72 -7.13 14.71 -0.67
C PRO A 72 -5.83 14.86 0.15
N TYR A 73 -4.89 13.96 -0.07
CA TYR A 73 -3.54 13.99 0.48
C TYR A 73 -2.56 13.64 -0.65
N PRO A 74 -1.32 14.11 -0.62
CA PRO A 74 -0.36 13.76 -1.67
C PRO A 74 -0.01 12.27 -1.64
N THR A 75 0.22 11.70 -2.80
CA THR A 75 0.75 10.33 -2.91
C THR A 75 2.11 10.25 -2.20
N GLY A 76 2.32 9.16 -1.46
CA GLY A 76 3.53 8.97 -0.66
C GLY A 76 4.81 8.93 -1.50
N THR A 77 5.83 9.63 -1.05
CA THR A 77 7.16 9.64 -1.65
C THR A 77 8.24 9.42 -0.61
N VAL A 78 9.33 8.83 -1.06
CA VAL A 78 10.57 8.71 -0.28
C VAL A 78 11.68 9.34 -1.10
N GLN A 79 12.31 10.38 -0.56
CA GLN A 79 13.49 10.97 -1.19
C GLN A 79 14.71 10.14 -0.82
N VAL A 80 15.38 9.62 -1.84
CA VAL A 80 16.59 8.82 -1.66
C VAL A 80 17.80 9.66 -2.11
N THR A 81 18.70 9.94 -1.19
CA THR A 81 19.94 10.65 -1.48
C THR A 81 21.12 9.72 -1.20
N LEU A 82 22.18 9.88 -1.98
CA LEU A 82 23.42 9.12 -1.80
C LEU A 82 24.50 10.05 -1.28
N ASP A 83 25.28 9.59 -0.28
CA ASP A 83 26.48 10.30 0.13
C ASP A 83 27.64 10.06 -0.84
N THR A 84 28.82 10.58 -0.53
CA THR A 84 30.02 10.43 -1.38
C THR A 84 30.49 8.98 -1.50
N ASP A 85 30.11 8.13 -0.55
CA ASP A 85 30.45 6.70 -0.54
C ASP A 85 29.32 5.83 -1.14
N GLY A 86 28.25 6.45 -1.65
CA GLY A 86 27.11 5.76 -2.24
C GLY A 86 26.15 5.18 -1.21
N VAL A 87 26.25 5.58 0.06
CA VAL A 87 25.35 5.12 1.11
C VAL A 87 24.03 5.88 1.02
N PRO A 88 22.87 5.18 0.93
CA PRO A 88 21.59 5.85 0.79
C PRO A 88 21.11 6.43 2.13
N ALA A 89 20.50 7.60 2.05
CA ALA A 89 19.69 8.19 3.11
C ALA A 89 18.25 8.34 2.60
N TYR A 90 17.30 8.00 3.44
CA TYR A 90 15.87 7.98 3.07
C TYR A 90 15.12 9.04 3.86
N ASP A 91 14.35 9.86 3.15
CA ASP A 91 13.40 10.80 3.74
C ASP A 91 11.98 10.37 3.35
N ILE A 92 11.33 9.66 4.25
CA ILE A 92 9.96 9.16 4.07
C ILE A 92 9.00 10.27 4.49
N LYS A 93 8.35 10.92 3.52
CA LYS A 93 7.47 12.06 3.77
C LYS A 93 6.28 11.67 4.66
N GLU A 94 5.95 12.55 5.59
CA GLU A 94 4.78 12.44 6.47
C GLU A 94 3.58 13.20 5.91
N GLY A 95 2.38 12.89 6.43
CA GLY A 95 1.16 13.58 6.03
C GLY A 95 0.72 13.25 4.62
N VAL A 96 1.04 12.07 4.15
CA VAL A 96 0.73 11.59 2.79
C VAL A 96 -0.50 10.68 2.80
N ALA A 97 -0.94 10.28 1.60
CA ALA A 97 -2.18 9.51 1.44
C ALA A 97 -2.19 8.20 2.22
N TRP A 98 -1.10 7.42 2.19
CA TRP A 98 -1.09 6.14 2.92
C TRP A 98 -1.03 6.29 4.45
N ASP A 99 -0.80 7.49 4.98
CA ASP A 99 -1.01 7.81 6.39
C ASP A 99 -2.49 7.96 6.74
N ASN A 100 -3.37 8.03 5.74
CA ASN A 100 -4.79 8.36 5.90
C ASN A 100 -5.70 7.36 5.17
N ILE A 101 -5.38 6.08 5.23
CA ILE A 101 -6.16 5.01 4.58
C ILE A 101 -7.55 4.96 5.23
N PRO A 102 -8.63 5.20 4.47
CA PRO A 102 -9.98 5.19 5.06
C PRO A 102 -10.49 3.76 5.27
N PHE A 103 -11.26 3.57 6.32
CA PHE A 103 -12.00 2.33 6.52
C PHE A 103 -13.41 2.50 5.93
N THR A 104 -13.68 1.78 4.86
CA THR A 104 -14.93 1.88 4.09
C THR A 104 -15.73 0.59 4.19
N PRO A 105 -17.05 0.61 3.88
CA PRO A 105 -17.84 -0.63 3.81
C PRO A 105 -17.27 -1.66 2.82
N GLU A 106 -16.71 -1.19 1.72
CA GLU A 106 -16.06 -2.06 0.72
C GLU A 106 -14.82 -2.73 1.31
N LEU A 107 -14.04 -2.00 2.09
CA LEU A 107 -12.86 -2.54 2.77
C LEU A 107 -13.26 -3.58 3.83
N GLU A 108 -14.32 -3.31 4.57
CA GLU A 108 -14.86 -4.27 5.55
C GLU A 108 -15.32 -5.56 4.86
N SER A 109 -15.99 -5.44 3.72
CA SER A 109 -16.42 -6.60 2.93
C SER A 109 -15.23 -7.43 2.46
N LEU A 110 -14.16 -6.77 1.99
CA LEU A 110 -12.93 -7.45 1.61
C LEU A 110 -12.32 -8.20 2.80
N ALA A 111 -12.28 -7.56 3.98
CA ALA A 111 -11.74 -8.18 5.19
C ALA A 111 -12.42 -9.50 5.52
N LYS A 112 -13.75 -9.55 5.40
CA LYS A 112 -14.56 -10.76 5.70
C LYS A 112 -14.25 -11.92 4.76
N GLU A 113 -13.70 -11.66 3.59
CA GLU A 113 -13.34 -12.68 2.60
C GLU A 113 -11.84 -13.00 2.58
N THR A 114 -11.04 -12.28 3.35
CA THR A 114 -9.58 -12.39 3.34
C THR A 114 -9.11 -13.53 4.23
N GLN A 115 -8.28 -14.43 3.67
CA GLN A 115 -7.67 -15.53 4.42
C GLN A 115 -6.35 -15.15 5.08
N ALA A 116 -5.60 -14.22 4.48
CA ALA A 116 -4.33 -13.77 5.05
C ALA A 116 -4.07 -12.32 4.66
N VAL A 117 -3.51 -11.57 5.58
CA VAL A 117 -3.11 -10.18 5.35
C VAL A 117 -1.67 -9.96 5.78
N CYS A 118 -0.90 -9.32 4.92
CA CYS A 118 0.44 -8.85 5.25
C CYS A 118 0.38 -7.35 5.49
N PHE A 119 0.77 -6.91 6.67
CA PHE A 119 0.83 -5.50 7.04
C PHE A 119 2.12 -5.23 7.82
N GLY A 120 2.57 -4.00 7.81
CA GLY A 120 3.80 -3.61 8.49
C GLY A 120 3.56 -2.59 9.58
N SER A 121 4.64 -2.11 10.16
CA SER A 121 4.61 -1.07 11.19
C SER A 121 4.61 0.35 10.64
N LEU A 122 5.13 0.55 9.43
CA LEU A 122 5.31 1.91 8.88
C LEU A 122 3.99 2.68 8.78
N ALA A 123 2.94 2.07 8.20
CA ALA A 123 1.63 2.72 8.08
C ALA A 123 0.93 2.90 9.42
N GLN A 124 1.40 2.28 10.48
CA GLN A 124 0.88 2.43 11.84
C GLN A 124 1.45 3.66 12.57
N ARG A 125 2.36 4.39 11.95
CA ARG A 125 2.87 5.66 12.50
C ARG A 125 1.77 6.73 12.61
N SER A 126 0.76 6.65 11.74
CA SER A 126 -0.40 7.54 11.74
C SER A 126 -1.60 6.87 12.41
N VAL A 127 -2.32 7.61 13.24
CA VAL A 127 -3.50 7.11 13.95
C VAL A 127 -4.57 6.61 12.97
N VAL A 128 -4.83 7.36 11.89
CA VAL A 128 -5.88 7.02 10.91
C VAL A 128 -5.63 5.67 10.27
N SER A 129 -4.47 5.47 9.67
CA SER A 129 -4.14 4.20 9.02
C SER A 129 -3.97 3.05 10.01
N ARG A 130 -3.43 3.32 11.20
CA ARG A 130 -3.33 2.31 12.25
C ARG A 130 -4.71 1.79 12.66
N GLU A 131 -5.68 2.69 12.87
CA GLU A 131 -7.05 2.29 13.21
C GLU A 131 -7.71 1.50 12.08
N THR A 132 -7.48 1.90 10.83
CA THR A 132 -8.01 1.18 9.67
C THR A 132 -7.44 -0.23 9.59
N ILE A 133 -6.14 -0.40 9.83
CA ILE A 133 -5.50 -1.74 9.88
C ILE A 133 -6.14 -2.59 10.98
N HIS A 134 -6.31 -2.04 12.18
CA HIS A 134 -6.90 -2.78 13.30
C HIS A 134 -8.36 -3.18 13.01
N LYS A 135 -9.17 -2.27 12.46
CA LYS A 135 -10.55 -2.58 12.06
C LYS A 135 -10.62 -3.66 10.98
N PHE A 136 -9.68 -3.64 10.04
CA PHE A 136 -9.58 -4.68 9.02
C PHE A 136 -9.31 -6.04 9.66
N LEU A 137 -8.33 -6.11 10.56
CA LEU A 137 -7.99 -7.34 11.28
C LEU A 137 -9.17 -7.87 12.09
N ASP A 138 -9.89 -6.98 12.78
CA ASP A 138 -11.06 -7.34 13.59
C ASP A 138 -12.21 -7.88 12.73
N ALA A 139 -12.31 -7.45 11.47
CA ALA A 139 -13.35 -7.88 10.55
C ALA A 139 -13.02 -9.19 9.80
N MET A 140 -11.79 -9.66 9.89
CA MET A 140 -11.38 -10.92 9.25
C MET A 140 -12.00 -12.12 9.98
N PRO A 141 -12.20 -13.27 9.27
CA PRO A 141 -12.64 -14.51 9.92
C PRO A 141 -11.69 -14.96 11.03
N ASN A 142 -12.24 -15.59 12.07
CA ASN A 142 -11.48 -16.01 13.26
C ASN A 142 -10.89 -17.42 13.16
N ASP A 143 -10.99 -18.08 12.03
CA ASP A 143 -10.56 -19.50 11.82
C ASP A 143 -9.60 -19.69 10.64
#